data_164cf23a57a461fb99f52da9bfc09034
#
_entry.id   164cf23a57a461fb99f52da9bfc09034
#
_cell.length_a   1.000
_cell.length_b   1.000
_cell.length_c   1.000
_cell.angle_alpha   90.00
_cell.angle_beta   90.00
_cell.angle_gamma   90.00
#
_symmetry.space_group_name_H-M   'P 1'
#
loop_
_entity.id
_entity.type
_entity.pdbx_description
1 polymer ?
#
loop_
_entity_poly.entity_id
_entity_poly.type
_entity_poly.pdbx_seq_one_letter_code
_entity_poly.pdbx_strand_id
1 'polypeptide(L)'
;MTAEVKDELSRLIVSSVSARKAEVSALLRFAGGLHIVAGRVIVEAEVDLGIIARRLRKDIFDLYGYNAVVHVLSASGIRKSTRYVVRVAKDGEALARQTGLLDLRGRPVRGLPAHVVGGSVADAEAAWRGAFLAHGSLTEPGRSSALEVNCPGPEAALALVGAARRLGISAKAREVRGADRVVVRDGEAIGALLTRMGAQDTRLTWEERRMRREVRATANRLANFDDANLRRSARAAVAAAARVERALEILGDTVPDHLAAAGKLRVEHRQASLEELGRLADPPMTKDAVAGRIRRLLSMADRKAKQEGIPDTESAVTPDLLEDA
;
A
#
# COMPACT_ATOMS: atom_id res chain seq x y z
N MET A 1 6.94 9.50 8.49
CA MET A 1 6.77 10.03 7.09
C MET A 1 5.98 11.34 7.05
N THR A 2 4.72 11.46 7.54
CA THR A 2 3.93 12.71 7.42
C THR A 2 4.62 13.92 8.00
N ALA A 3 5.14 13.83 9.22
CA ALA A 3 5.84 14.94 9.89
C ALA A 3 7.12 15.35 9.15
N GLU A 4 7.86 14.40 8.61
CA GLU A 4 9.08 14.62 7.83
C GLU A 4 8.76 15.40 6.54
N VAL A 5 7.74 14.98 5.78
CA VAL A 5 7.26 15.73 4.59
C VAL A 5 6.87 17.16 4.97
N LYS A 6 6.05 17.33 6.01
CA LYS A 6 5.60 18.67 6.43
C LYS A 6 6.75 19.55 6.91
N ASP A 7 7.74 18.99 7.60
CA ASP A 7 8.93 19.74 8.03
C ASP A 7 9.75 20.19 6.81
N GLU A 8 10.04 19.29 5.88
CA GLU A 8 10.78 19.60 4.65
C GLU A 8 10.07 20.66 3.81
N LEU A 9 8.77 20.49 3.53
CA LEU A 9 7.96 21.43 2.78
C LEU A 9 7.89 22.81 3.45
N SER A 10 7.87 22.85 4.78
CA SER A 10 7.82 24.13 5.53
C SER A 10 9.09 24.95 5.40
N ARG A 11 10.22 24.33 5.09
CA ARG A 11 11.52 24.97 4.91
C ARG A 11 11.81 25.36 3.46
N LEU A 12 10.98 24.90 2.53
CA LEU A 12 11.17 25.12 1.10
C LEU A 12 11.09 26.62 0.77
N ILE A 13 12.10 27.14 0.06
CA ILE A 13 12.12 28.50 -0.45
C ILE A 13 11.45 28.53 -1.83
N VAL A 14 10.33 29.24 -1.94
CA VAL A 14 9.59 29.41 -3.20
C VAL A 14 9.79 30.84 -3.69
N SER A 15 10.46 31.01 -4.82
CA SER A 15 10.76 32.32 -5.42
C SER A 15 9.56 32.93 -6.16
N SER A 16 8.73 32.12 -6.81
CA SER A 16 7.57 32.59 -7.57
C SER A 16 6.48 33.14 -6.66
N VAL A 17 6.13 34.42 -6.85
CA VAL A 17 5.05 35.10 -6.13
C VAL A 17 3.69 34.43 -6.39
N SER A 18 3.42 34.02 -7.63
CA SER A 18 2.19 33.32 -7.99
C SER A 18 2.08 31.98 -7.23
N ALA A 19 3.13 31.16 -7.23
CA ALA A 19 3.16 29.89 -6.52
C ALA A 19 3.00 30.09 -4.99
N ARG A 20 3.66 31.11 -4.39
CA ARG A 20 3.46 31.43 -2.96
C ARG A 20 2.01 31.81 -2.66
N LYS A 21 1.37 32.62 -3.52
CA LYS A 21 -0.06 32.97 -3.39
C LYS A 21 -0.96 31.74 -3.52
N ALA A 22 -0.68 30.84 -4.47
CA ALA A 22 -1.41 29.59 -4.64
C ALA A 22 -1.28 28.67 -3.41
N GLU A 23 -0.07 28.56 -2.82
CA GLU A 23 0.18 27.81 -1.59
C GLU A 23 -0.63 28.37 -0.40
N VAL A 24 -0.58 29.69 -0.19
CA VAL A 24 -1.34 30.36 0.89
C VAL A 24 -2.84 30.17 0.70
N SER A 25 -3.36 30.36 -0.52
CA SER A 25 -4.79 30.18 -0.82
C SER A 25 -5.26 28.75 -0.54
N ALA A 26 -4.47 27.76 -0.97
CA ALA A 26 -4.76 26.33 -0.71
C ALA A 26 -4.66 26.01 0.79
N LEU A 27 -3.59 26.45 1.46
CA LEU A 27 -3.41 26.19 2.89
C LEU A 27 -4.58 26.77 3.69
N LEU A 28 -4.96 28.03 3.47
CA LEU A 28 -6.09 28.67 4.13
C LEU A 28 -7.41 27.93 3.85
N ARG A 29 -7.64 27.48 2.61
CA ARG A 29 -8.85 26.73 2.24
C ARG A 29 -8.93 25.38 2.95
N PHE A 30 -7.82 24.66 3.04
CA PHE A 30 -7.79 23.32 3.59
C PHE A 30 -7.65 23.29 5.12
N ALA A 31 -7.03 24.30 5.74
CA ALA A 31 -6.78 24.35 7.17
C ALA A 31 -7.84 25.10 8.00
N GLY A 32 -8.90 25.59 7.38
CA GLY A 32 -9.96 26.33 8.07
C GLY A 32 -10.75 27.22 7.13
N GLY A 33 -10.32 28.45 6.92
CA GLY A 33 -10.92 29.40 5.98
C GLY A 33 -11.63 30.56 6.66
N LEU A 34 -12.93 30.76 6.35
CA LEU A 34 -13.71 31.91 6.73
C LEU A 34 -14.53 31.65 8.00
N HIS A 35 -14.48 32.60 8.92
CA HIS A 35 -15.36 32.63 10.08
C HIS A 35 -16.06 34.01 10.12
N ILE A 36 -17.30 34.04 10.59
CA ILE A 36 -18.01 35.26 10.84
C ILE A 36 -18.19 35.43 12.35
N VAL A 37 -17.53 36.43 12.90
CA VAL A 37 -17.59 36.73 14.34
C VAL A 37 -18.08 38.18 14.52
N ALA A 38 -19.21 38.36 15.20
CA ALA A 38 -19.84 39.64 15.40
C ALA A 38 -20.02 40.47 14.09
N GLY A 39 -20.45 39.79 13.02
CA GLY A 39 -20.67 40.39 11.71
C GLY A 39 -19.41 40.72 10.90
N ARG A 40 -18.23 40.37 11.39
CA ARG A 40 -16.94 40.59 10.70
C ARG A 40 -16.39 39.30 10.15
N VAL A 41 -15.85 39.34 8.94
CA VAL A 41 -15.14 38.24 8.33
C VAL A 41 -13.76 38.12 8.96
N ILE A 42 -13.46 36.95 9.48
CA ILE A 42 -12.16 36.56 10.04
C ILE A 42 -11.61 35.39 9.23
N VAL A 43 -10.32 35.41 8.92
CA VAL A 43 -9.61 34.27 8.30
C VAL A 43 -8.82 33.54 9.37
N GLU A 44 -9.09 32.24 9.52
CA GLU A 44 -8.37 31.37 10.44
C GLU A 44 -7.88 30.13 9.73
N ALA A 45 -6.70 29.65 10.12
CA ALA A 45 -6.16 28.37 9.68
C ALA A 45 -5.54 27.61 10.87
N GLU A 46 -6.02 26.39 11.13
CA GLU A 46 -5.49 25.50 12.15
C GLU A 46 -4.50 24.51 11.53
N VAL A 47 -3.28 24.49 12.03
CA VAL A 47 -2.21 23.59 11.56
C VAL A 47 -1.57 22.85 12.73
N ASP A 48 -0.92 21.72 12.43
CA ASP A 48 -0.34 20.80 13.42
C ASP A 48 1.11 21.13 13.81
N LEU A 49 1.82 21.93 13.04
CA LEU A 49 3.22 22.28 13.29
C LEU A 49 3.44 23.80 13.37
N GLY A 50 4.15 24.24 14.39
CA GLY A 50 4.46 25.67 14.59
C GLY A 50 5.31 26.27 13.47
N ILE A 51 6.10 25.48 12.76
CA ILE A 51 6.86 25.95 11.60
C ILE A 51 5.93 26.33 10.44
N ILE A 52 4.85 25.55 10.21
CA ILE A 52 3.84 25.87 9.19
C ILE A 52 3.11 27.19 9.56
N ALA A 53 2.73 27.34 10.83
CA ALA A 53 2.08 28.56 11.29
C ALA A 53 2.97 29.79 11.11
N ARG A 54 4.25 29.71 11.42
CA ARG A 54 5.22 30.79 11.21
C ARG A 54 5.38 31.13 9.73
N ARG A 55 5.50 30.11 8.87
CA ARG A 55 5.57 30.27 7.41
C ARG A 55 4.33 30.98 6.88
N LEU A 56 3.14 30.48 7.21
CA LEU A 56 1.88 31.07 6.79
C LEU A 56 1.74 32.55 7.24
N ARG A 57 2.07 32.79 8.50
CA ARG A 57 2.06 34.21 9.04
C ARG A 57 3.00 35.09 8.24
N LYS A 58 4.23 34.62 7.95
CA LYS A 58 5.21 35.35 7.15
C LYS A 58 4.70 35.61 5.74
N ASP A 59 4.18 34.58 5.07
CA ASP A 59 3.68 34.70 3.69
C ASP A 59 2.45 35.61 3.60
N ILE A 60 1.56 35.61 4.58
CA ILE A 60 0.43 36.56 4.64
C ILE A 60 0.95 38.01 4.73
N PHE A 61 1.97 38.24 5.54
CA PHE A 61 2.56 39.57 5.65
C PHE A 61 3.29 40.01 4.38
N ASP A 62 4.19 39.14 3.88
CA ASP A 62 5.03 39.46 2.71
C ASP A 62 4.24 39.64 1.41
N LEU A 63 3.15 38.88 1.22
CA LEU A 63 2.38 38.85 -0.03
C LEU A 63 1.19 39.80 -0.04
N TYR A 64 0.61 40.10 1.14
CA TYR A 64 -0.64 40.82 1.25
C TYR A 64 -0.56 41.99 2.21
N GLY A 65 0.49 42.14 3.01
CA GLY A 65 0.68 43.25 3.95
C GLY A 65 -0.15 43.15 5.24
N TYR A 66 -0.80 42.00 5.50
CA TYR A 66 -1.66 41.88 6.69
C TYR A 66 -0.95 41.14 7.83
N ASN A 67 -1.24 41.62 9.07
CA ASN A 67 -0.72 41.00 10.27
C ASN A 67 -1.62 39.85 10.73
N ALA A 68 -1.02 38.66 10.90
CA ALA A 68 -1.69 37.51 11.48
C ALA A 68 -1.15 37.24 12.90
N VAL A 69 -2.07 36.86 13.80
CA VAL A 69 -1.75 36.41 15.16
C VAL A 69 -1.73 34.90 15.18
N VAL A 70 -0.74 34.32 15.88
CA VAL A 70 -0.64 32.86 16.06
C VAL A 70 -1.04 32.53 17.49
N HIS A 71 -2.10 31.75 17.65
CA HIS A 71 -2.55 31.23 18.93
C HIS A 71 -2.07 29.76 19.04
N VAL A 72 -1.54 29.38 20.20
CA VAL A 72 -1.12 28.01 20.49
C VAL A 72 -2.22 27.36 21.33
N LEU A 73 -2.80 26.29 20.81
CA LEU A 73 -3.78 25.46 21.50
C LEU A 73 -3.07 24.24 22.06
N SER A 74 -2.73 24.27 23.34
CA SER A 74 -2.04 23.16 24.01
C SER A 74 -2.88 21.90 24.04
N ALA A 75 -2.21 20.76 24.05
CA ALA A 75 -2.84 19.45 24.27
C ALA A 75 -3.51 19.45 25.67
N SER A 76 -4.83 19.26 25.72
CA SER A 76 -5.58 19.14 26.97
C SER A 76 -6.86 18.31 26.75
N GLY A 77 -7.18 17.43 27.68
CA GLY A 77 -8.40 16.62 27.63
C GLY A 77 -8.57 15.82 26.34
N ILE A 78 -9.53 16.18 25.50
CA ILE A 78 -9.85 15.50 24.25
C ILE A 78 -8.78 15.72 23.17
N ARG A 79 -8.01 16.81 23.24
CA ARG A 79 -6.96 17.12 22.26
C ARG A 79 -5.65 16.40 22.62
N LYS A 80 -5.25 15.47 21.79
CA LYS A 80 -4.02 14.66 21.98
C LYS A 80 -2.72 15.36 21.56
N SER A 81 -2.80 16.49 20.84
CA SER A 81 -1.63 17.20 20.29
C SER A 81 -1.84 18.71 20.30
N THR A 82 -0.72 19.45 20.40
CA THR A 82 -0.70 20.90 20.23
C THR A 82 -1.12 21.28 18.81
N ARG A 83 -1.91 22.36 18.67
CA ARG A 83 -2.34 22.96 17.40
C ARG A 83 -1.99 24.44 17.40
N TYR A 84 -1.86 24.99 16.20
CA TYR A 84 -1.51 26.38 15.97
C TYR A 84 -2.58 27.01 15.09
N VAL A 85 -3.22 28.06 15.58
CA VAL A 85 -4.24 28.83 14.83
C VAL A 85 -3.64 30.15 14.38
N VAL A 86 -3.52 30.31 13.06
CA VAL A 86 -3.11 31.56 12.43
C VAL A 86 -4.36 32.33 12.12
N ARG A 87 -4.52 33.53 12.70
CA ARG A 87 -5.75 34.34 12.64
C ARG A 87 -5.49 35.77 12.13
N VAL A 88 -6.29 36.20 11.13
CA VAL A 88 -6.36 37.57 10.66
C VAL A 88 -7.77 38.09 10.93
N ALA A 89 -7.90 38.99 11.90
CA ALA A 89 -9.20 39.51 12.36
C ALA A 89 -9.53 40.88 11.78
N LYS A 90 -8.58 41.83 11.81
CA LYS A 90 -8.83 43.20 11.40
C LYS A 90 -9.10 43.33 9.90
N ASP A 91 -8.28 42.69 9.09
CA ASP A 91 -8.30 42.74 7.62
C ASP A 91 -8.75 41.43 6.98
N GLY A 92 -9.54 40.63 7.70
CA GLY A 92 -9.94 39.26 7.30
C GLY A 92 -10.72 39.25 5.98
N GLU A 93 -11.64 40.17 5.76
CA GLU A 93 -12.39 40.26 4.50
C GLU A 93 -11.48 40.62 3.31
N ALA A 94 -10.57 41.58 3.49
CA ALA A 94 -9.63 41.96 2.45
C ALA A 94 -8.69 40.81 2.08
N LEU A 95 -8.13 40.11 3.07
CA LEU A 95 -7.33 38.90 2.85
C LEU A 95 -8.17 37.82 2.16
N ALA A 96 -9.39 37.57 2.59
CA ALA A 96 -10.26 36.56 2.01
C ALA A 96 -10.58 36.83 0.53
N ARG A 97 -10.75 38.07 0.14
CA ARG A 97 -10.91 38.46 -1.27
C ARG A 97 -9.63 38.26 -2.07
N GLN A 98 -8.48 38.68 -1.54
CA GLN A 98 -7.19 38.58 -2.23
C GLN A 98 -6.68 37.14 -2.36
N THR A 99 -6.97 36.29 -1.40
CA THR A 99 -6.65 34.86 -1.45
C THR A 99 -7.70 34.04 -2.21
N GLY A 100 -8.82 34.64 -2.62
CA GLY A 100 -9.91 33.97 -3.33
C GLY A 100 -10.75 33.04 -2.46
N LEU A 101 -10.73 33.19 -1.15
CA LEU A 101 -11.70 32.56 -0.24
C LEU A 101 -13.10 33.14 -0.41
N LEU A 102 -13.17 34.41 -0.81
CA LEU A 102 -14.38 35.09 -1.28
C LEU A 102 -14.25 35.42 -2.78
N ASP A 103 -15.36 35.27 -3.51
CA ASP A 103 -15.44 35.70 -4.91
C ASP A 103 -15.61 37.22 -5.02
N LEU A 104 -15.64 37.74 -6.26
CA LEU A 104 -15.84 39.16 -6.52
C LEU A 104 -17.17 39.73 -5.96
N ARG A 105 -18.16 38.84 -5.76
CA ARG A 105 -19.46 39.18 -5.19
C ARG A 105 -19.51 39.02 -3.66
N GLY A 106 -18.37 38.68 -3.01
CA GLY A 106 -18.29 38.45 -1.57
C GLY A 106 -18.87 37.14 -1.10
N ARG A 107 -19.09 36.15 -2.01
CA ARG A 107 -19.58 34.81 -1.65
C ARG A 107 -18.43 33.87 -1.38
N PRO A 108 -18.55 32.98 -0.37
CA PRO A 108 -17.51 31.94 -0.08
C PRO A 108 -17.27 31.03 -1.27
N VAL A 109 -16.00 30.88 -1.65
CA VAL A 109 -15.55 29.91 -2.65
C VAL A 109 -15.33 28.57 -1.96
N ARG A 110 -16.04 27.51 -2.36
CA ARG A 110 -15.98 26.21 -1.72
C ARG A 110 -14.78 25.35 -2.18
N GLY A 111 -14.35 25.52 -3.44
CA GLY A 111 -13.17 24.86 -4.01
C GLY A 111 -11.90 25.67 -3.85
N LEU A 112 -10.94 25.44 -4.75
CA LEU A 112 -9.78 26.32 -4.93
C LEU A 112 -10.16 27.55 -5.78
N PRO A 113 -9.51 28.71 -5.54
CA PRO A 113 -9.77 29.90 -6.30
C PRO A 113 -9.47 29.73 -7.80
N ALA A 114 -10.19 30.50 -8.64
CA ALA A 114 -10.05 30.38 -10.11
C ALA A 114 -8.61 30.65 -10.59
N HIS A 115 -7.89 31.58 -9.97
CA HIS A 115 -6.50 31.88 -10.30
C HIS A 115 -5.54 30.72 -9.98
N VAL A 116 -5.88 29.85 -9.02
CA VAL A 116 -5.11 28.63 -8.71
C VAL A 116 -5.48 27.52 -9.68
N VAL A 117 -6.79 27.32 -9.92
CA VAL A 117 -7.29 26.27 -10.83
C VAL A 117 -6.83 26.51 -12.26
N GLY A 118 -6.85 27.74 -12.76
CA GLY A 118 -6.40 28.14 -14.10
C GLY A 118 -4.93 28.57 -14.17
N GLY A 119 -4.19 28.53 -13.08
CA GLY A 119 -2.80 29.01 -12.98
C GLY A 119 -1.77 28.15 -13.69
N SER A 120 -0.49 28.35 -13.44
CA SER A 120 0.63 27.60 -14.00
C SER A 120 0.76 26.19 -13.37
N VAL A 121 1.67 25.36 -13.90
CA VAL A 121 2.06 24.07 -13.28
C VAL A 121 2.62 24.32 -11.87
N ALA A 122 3.46 25.35 -11.72
CA ALA A 122 4.01 25.72 -10.40
C ALA A 122 2.93 26.11 -9.38
N ASP A 123 1.83 26.73 -9.84
CA ASP A 123 0.69 27.04 -8.96
C ASP A 123 -0.07 25.77 -8.54
N ALA A 124 -0.17 24.78 -9.43
CA ALA A 124 -0.75 23.47 -9.09
C ALA A 124 0.13 22.68 -8.08
N GLU A 125 1.45 22.71 -8.24
CA GLU A 125 2.41 22.16 -7.28
C GLU A 125 2.30 22.82 -5.91
N ALA A 126 2.20 24.15 -5.90
CA ALA A 126 2.03 24.95 -4.70
C ALA A 126 0.68 24.72 -4.00
N ALA A 127 -0.39 24.56 -4.77
CA ALA A 127 -1.70 24.20 -4.23
C ALA A 127 -1.69 22.85 -3.53
N TRP A 128 -1.04 21.83 -4.12
CA TRP A 128 -0.85 20.53 -3.49
C TRP A 128 0.00 20.63 -2.23
N ARG A 129 1.08 21.42 -2.25
CA ARG A 129 1.91 21.67 -1.07
C ARG A 129 1.10 22.33 0.06
N GLY A 130 0.33 23.38 -0.24
CA GLY A 130 -0.52 24.05 0.75
C GLY A 130 -1.58 23.11 1.35
N ALA A 131 -2.28 22.34 0.51
CA ALA A 131 -3.26 21.35 0.94
C ALA A 131 -2.64 20.25 1.81
N PHE A 132 -1.44 19.75 1.45
CA PHE A 132 -0.72 18.75 2.23
C PHE A 132 -0.22 19.30 3.58
N LEU A 133 0.31 20.52 3.61
CA LEU A 133 0.72 21.19 4.84
C LEU A 133 -0.46 21.36 5.80
N ALA A 134 -1.66 21.64 5.29
CA ALA A 134 -2.88 21.72 6.08
C ALA A 134 -3.26 20.35 6.68
N HIS A 135 -3.70 19.44 5.83
CA HIS A 135 -4.31 18.17 6.26
C HIS A 135 -3.81 16.95 5.46
N GLY A 136 -2.58 17.02 4.94
CA GLY A 136 -1.95 15.90 4.27
C GLY A 136 -1.42 14.85 5.23
N SER A 137 -1.37 13.62 4.75
CA SER A 137 -0.73 12.48 5.40
C SER A 137 -0.07 11.56 4.39
N LEU A 138 1.05 10.98 4.77
CA LEU A 138 1.77 9.95 4.02
C LEU A 138 1.98 8.73 4.90
N THR A 139 1.45 7.58 4.47
CA THR A 139 1.66 6.34 5.19
C THR A 139 3.08 5.81 4.98
N GLU A 140 3.59 5.07 5.97
CA GLU A 140 4.80 4.26 5.78
C GLU A 140 4.60 3.27 4.63
N PRO A 141 5.65 2.99 3.83
CA PRO A 141 5.56 1.99 2.78
C PRO A 141 5.13 0.64 3.33
N GLY A 142 4.06 0.07 2.76
CA GLY A 142 3.47 -1.15 3.27
C GLY A 142 2.54 -1.82 2.27
N ARG A 143 1.65 -2.69 2.77
CA ARG A 143 0.62 -3.36 1.97
C ARG A 143 -0.31 -2.36 1.26
N SER A 144 -0.54 -1.21 1.86
CA SER A 144 -1.40 -0.14 1.34
C SER A 144 -0.75 1.21 1.60
N SER A 145 0.24 1.57 0.78
CA SER A 145 0.79 2.92 0.79
C SER A 145 -0.24 3.90 0.25
N ALA A 146 -0.36 5.06 0.89
CA ALA A 146 -1.22 6.13 0.42
C ALA A 146 -0.67 7.49 0.83
N LEU A 147 -0.76 8.45 -0.08
CA LEU A 147 -0.71 9.87 0.21
C LEU A 147 -2.15 10.38 0.18
N GLU A 148 -2.61 10.95 1.28
CA GLU A 148 -3.99 11.41 1.44
C GLU A 148 -4.03 12.86 1.90
N VAL A 149 -5.05 13.59 1.45
CA VAL A 149 -5.37 14.93 1.93
C VAL A 149 -6.84 14.98 2.33
N ASN A 150 -7.14 15.31 3.59
CA ASN A 150 -8.51 15.59 4.01
C ASN A 150 -8.94 16.94 3.45
N CYS A 151 -10.14 16.98 2.89
CA CYS A 151 -10.69 18.15 2.21
C CYS A 151 -11.87 18.71 3.00
N PRO A 152 -12.07 20.04 2.97
CA PRO A 152 -13.20 20.68 3.66
C PRO A 152 -14.56 20.45 2.97
N GLY A 153 -14.56 19.85 1.79
CA GLY A 153 -15.76 19.51 1.03
C GLY A 153 -15.43 18.96 -0.35
N PRO A 154 -16.44 18.46 -1.07
CA PRO A 154 -16.26 17.79 -2.35
C PRO A 154 -15.70 18.71 -3.45
N GLU A 155 -16.05 20.00 -3.42
CA GLU A 155 -15.55 20.95 -4.42
C GLU A 155 -14.03 21.18 -4.26
N ALA A 156 -13.52 21.23 -3.01
CA ALA A 156 -12.09 21.32 -2.75
C ALA A 156 -11.36 20.04 -3.15
N ALA A 157 -11.98 18.87 -2.92
CA ALA A 157 -11.44 17.60 -3.34
C ALA A 157 -11.35 17.51 -4.88
N LEU A 158 -12.39 17.89 -5.60
CA LEU A 158 -12.39 17.89 -7.07
C LEU A 158 -11.37 18.86 -7.64
N ALA A 159 -11.23 20.06 -7.05
CA ALA A 159 -10.22 21.04 -7.47
C ALA A 159 -8.79 20.50 -7.27
N LEU A 160 -8.52 19.80 -6.16
CA LEU A 160 -7.22 19.20 -5.89
C LEU A 160 -6.92 18.02 -6.82
N VAL A 161 -7.92 17.20 -7.18
CA VAL A 161 -7.82 16.17 -8.23
C VAL A 161 -7.51 16.80 -9.59
N GLY A 162 -8.16 17.93 -9.93
CA GLY A 162 -7.86 18.69 -11.14
C GLY A 162 -6.41 19.19 -11.18
N ALA A 163 -5.89 19.69 -10.06
CA ALA A 163 -4.48 20.08 -9.93
C ALA A 163 -3.54 18.90 -10.11
N ALA A 164 -3.84 17.71 -9.53
CA ALA A 164 -3.05 16.49 -9.75
C ALA A 164 -3.00 16.08 -11.22
N ARG A 165 -4.14 16.13 -11.92
CA ARG A 165 -4.21 15.82 -13.36
C ARG A 165 -3.29 16.72 -14.18
N ARG A 166 -3.20 17.99 -13.85
CA ARG A 166 -2.28 18.94 -14.52
C ARG A 166 -0.82 18.62 -14.28
N LEU A 167 -0.49 17.95 -13.18
CA LEU A 167 0.83 17.43 -12.84
C LEU A 167 1.11 16.06 -13.47
N GLY A 168 0.15 15.47 -14.20
CA GLY A 168 0.25 14.13 -14.75
C GLY A 168 0.07 13.03 -13.71
N ILE A 169 -0.53 13.34 -12.55
CA ILE A 169 -0.67 12.44 -11.40
C ILE A 169 -2.11 11.97 -11.26
N SER A 170 -2.31 10.66 -11.13
CA SER A 170 -3.61 10.06 -10.89
C SER A 170 -3.97 10.14 -9.41
N ALA A 171 -4.94 10.98 -9.08
CA ALA A 171 -5.52 11.12 -7.75
C ALA A 171 -7.03 10.87 -7.79
N LYS A 172 -7.60 10.34 -6.71
CA LYS A 172 -9.05 10.05 -6.63
C LYS A 172 -9.65 10.73 -5.41
N ALA A 173 -10.77 11.43 -5.63
CA ALA A 173 -11.62 11.91 -4.53
C ALA A 173 -12.44 10.72 -3.99
N ARG A 174 -12.57 10.64 -2.68
CA ARG A 174 -13.36 9.64 -1.96
C ARG A 174 -13.97 10.27 -0.72
N GLU A 175 -15.19 9.88 -0.41
CA GLU A 175 -15.78 10.11 0.89
C GLU A 175 -15.50 8.91 1.81
N VAL A 176 -14.98 9.19 3.00
CA VAL A 176 -14.69 8.15 3.99
C VAL A 176 -15.21 8.63 5.35
N ARG A 177 -16.22 7.95 5.87
CA ARG A 177 -16.85 8.28 7.17
C ARG A 177 -17.36 9.74 7.23
N GLY A 178 -17.96 10.21 6.16
CA GLY A 178 -18.49 11.56 6.06
C GLY A 178 -17.44 12.68 5.86
N ALA A 179 -16.19 12.31 5.59
CA ALA A 179 -15.12 13.26 5.28
C ALA A 179 -14.62 13.06 3.85
N ASP A 180 -14.55 14.14 3.09
CA ASP A 180 -13.99 14.14 1.75
C ASP A 180 -12.46 14.03 1.82
N ARG A 181 -11.89 13.17 0.98
CA ARG A 181 -10.44 12.95 0.87
C ARG A 181 -10.01 12.84 -0.57
N VAL A 182 -8.81 13.33 -0.85
CA VAL A 182 -8.08 13.00 -2.08
C VAL A 182 -6.99 12.02 -1.75
N VAL A 183 -6.90 10.92 -2.54
CA VAL A 183 -6.01 9.80 -2.27
C VAL A 183 -5.19 9.47 -3.52
N VAL A 184 -3.88 9.31 -3.34
CA VAL A 184 -2.92 8.75 -4.30
C VAL A 184 -2.37 7.46 -3.71
N ARG A 185 -2.50 6.32 -4.41
CA ARG A 185 -2.11 4.99 -3.90
C ARG A 185 -0.99 4.33 -4.69
N ASP A 186 -0.83 4.73 -5.93
CA ASP A 186 0.26 4.23 -6.75
C ASP A 186 1.60 4.76 -6.25
N GLY A 187 2.59 3.87 -6.09
CA GLY A 187 3.88 4.22 -5.50
C GLY A 187 4.68 5.22 -6.36
N GLU A 188 4.64 5.07 -7.66
CA GLU A 188 5.32 6.00 -8.59
C GLU A 188 4.63 7.37 -8.58
N ALA A 189 3.29 7.38 -8.54
CA ALA A 189 2.51 8.61 -8.44
C ALA A 189 2.75 9.34 -7.09
N ILE A 190 2.90 8.61 -5.98
CA ILE A 190 3.27 9.17 -4.68
C ILE A 190 4.66 9.81 -4.76
N GLY A 191 5.66 9.10 -5.28
CA GLY A 191 7.01 9.62 -5.46
C GLY A 191 7.04 10.86 -6.36
N ALA A 192 6.35 10.82 -7.50
CA ALA A 192 6.22 11.97 -8.39
C ALA A 192 5.56 13.18 -7.69
N LEU A 193 4.51 12.96 -6.92
CA LEU A 193 3.82 14.04 -6.20
C LEU A 193 4.68 14.66 -5.09
N LEU A 194 5.43 13.85 -4.35
CA LEU A 194 6.41 14.34 -3.36
C LEU A 194 7.46 15.23 -4.02
N THR A 195 8.00 14.81 -5.16
CA THR A 195 8.95 15.63 -5.96
C THR A 195 8.30 16.95 -6.39
N ARG A 196 7.10 16.91 -6.95
CA ARG A 196 6.39 18.09 -7.43
C ARG A 196 6.08 19.08 -6.30
N MET A 197 5.77 18.59 -5.12
CA MET A 197 5.58 19.44 -3.94
C MET A 197 6.90 20.03 -3.42
N GLY A 198 8.05 19.40 -3.68
CA GLY A 198 9.37 19.80 -3.22
C GLY A 198 9.89 19.00 -2.02
N ALA A 199 9.30 17.84 -1.69
CA ALA A 199 9.75 16.95 -0.62
C ALA A 199 10.68 15.86 -1.16
N GLN A 200 11.86 16.25 -1.64
CA GLN A 200 12.79 15.36 -2.33
C GLN A 200 13.50 14.39 -1.39
N ASP A 201 13.93 14.86 -0.22
CA ASP A 201 14.66 14.04 0.75
C ASP A 201 13.74 12.99 1.37
N THR A 202 12.52 13.39 1.72
CA THR A 202 11.50 12.46 2.23
C THR A 202 11.07 11.46 1.16
N ARG A 203 10.98 11.87 -0.11
CA ARG A 203 10.74 10.96 -1.23
C ARG A 203 11.79 9.85 -1.29
N LEU A 204 13.08 10.20 -1.28
CA LEU A 204 14.18 9.23 -1.35
C LEU A 204 14.09 8.23 -0.19
N THR A 205 13.90 8.73 1.02
CA THR A 205 13.74 7.88 2.22
C THR A 205 12.53 6.95 2.09
N TRP A 206 11.40 7.45 1.58
CA TRP A 206 10.18 6.67 1.41
C TRP A 206 10.35 5.58 0.34
N GLU A 207 10.98 5.89 -0.79
CA GLU A 207 11.26 4.93 -1.86
C GLU A 207 12.23 3.84 -1.42
N GLU A 208 13.29 4.19 -0.67
CA GLU A 208 14.21 3.21 -0.12
C GLU A 208 13.51 2.21 0.81
N ARG A 209 12.66 2.71 1.72
CA ARG A 209 11.86 1.87 2.60
C ARG A 209 10.89 0.98 1.82
N ARG A 210 10.28 1.49 0.73
CA ARG A 210 9.40 0.75 -0.17
C ARG A 210 10.14 -0.40 -0.84
N MET A 211 11.28 -0.14 -1.46
CA MET A 211 12.09 -1.16 -2.12
C MET A 211 12.56 -2.26 -1.17
N ARG A 212 13.09 -1.89 0.01
CA ARG A 212 13.50 -2.88 1.02
C ARG A 212 12.34 -3.79 1.42
N ARG A 213 11.14 -3.27 1.50
CA ARG A 213 9.95 -4.04 1.87
C ARG A 213 9.47 -4.95 0.75
N GLU A 214 9.53 -4.51 -0.50
CA GLU A 214 9.22 -5.30 -1.68
C GLU A 214 10.17 -6.50 -1.81
N VAL A 215 11.46 -6.29 -1.62
CA VAL A 215 12.47 -7.36 -1.60
C VAL A 215 12.16 -8.40 -0.52
N ARG A 216 11.88 -7.96 0.72
CA ARG A 216 11.50 -8.88 1.81
C ARG A 216 10.20 -9.63 1.52
N ALA A 217 9.19 -8.95 0.97
CA ALA A 217 7.92 -9.59 0.63
C ALA A 217 8.08 -10.63 -0.49
N THR A 218 8.98 -10.38 -1.44
CA THR A 218 9.29 -11.33 -2.52
C THR A 218 10.06 -12.54 -1.97
N ALA A 219 11.08 -12.32 -1.13
CA ALA A 219 11.81 -13.40 -0.48
C ALA A 219 10.89 -14.29 0.37
N ASN A 220 9.99 -13.70 1.17
CA ASN A 220 9.03 -14.46 1.95
C ASN A 220 8.04 -15.26 1.08
N ARG A 221 7.61 -14.71 -0.06
CA ARG A 221 6.73 -15.43 -1.00
C ARG A 221 7.43 -16.63 -1.61
N LEU A 222 8.71 -16.47 -2.02
CA LEU A 222 9.50 -17.57 -2.55
C LEU A 222 9.70 -18.68 -1.50
N ALA A 223 10.11 -18.31 -0.28
CA ALA A 223 10.28 -19.26 0.81
C ALA A 223 8.98 -20.02 1.13
N ASN A 224 7.84 -19.33 1.21
CA ASN A 224 6.54 -19.97 1.44
C ASN A 224 6.11 -20.88 0.27
N PHE A 225 6.44 -20.50 -0.97
CA PHE A 225 6.15 -21.30 -2.15
C PHE A 225 6.98 -22.60 -2.15
N ASP A 226 8.28 -22.49 -1.83
CA ASP A 226 9.19 -23.64 -1.75
C ASP A 226 8.77 -24.60 -0.63
N ASP A 227 8.42 -24.09 0.55
CA ASP A 227 7.91 -24.88 1.68
C ASP A 227 6.59 -25.60 1.34
N ALA A 228 5.66 -24.90 0.70
CA ALA A 228 4.39 -25.47 0.27
C ALA A 228 4.58 -26.57 -0.80
N ASN A 229 5.55 -26.39 -1.72
CA ASN A 229 5.89 -27.39 -2.71
C ASN A 229 6.55 -28.61 -2.07
N LEU A 230 7.47 -28.39 -1.13
CA LEU A 230 8.15 -29.47 -0.40
C LEU A 230 7.13 -30.33 0.36
N ARG A 231 6.24 -29.71 1.14
CA ARG A 231 5.16 -30.43 1.85
C ARG A 231 4.24 -31.19 0.91
N ARG A 232 3.88 -30.60 -0.23
CA ARG A 232 3.04 -31.29 -1.23
C ARG A 232 3.75 -32.50 -1.83
N SER A 233 5.04 -32.36 -2.12
CA SER A 233 5.88 -33.45 -2.61
C SER A 233 6.03 -34.57 -1.58
N ALA A 234 6.26 -34.24 -0.31
CA ALA A 234 6.37 -35.21 0.77
C ALA A 234 5.06 -35.99 0.96
N ARG A 235 3.93 -35.30 1.03
CA ARG A 235 2.61 -35.93 1.11
C ARG A 235 2.31 -36.85 -0.07
N ALA A 236 2.64 -36.43 -1.28
CA ALA A 236 2.48 -37.28 -2.47
C ALA A 236 3.39 -38.51 -2.43
N ALA A 237 4.60 -38.37 -1.89
CA ALA A 237 5.53 -39.50 -1.72
C ALA A 237 5.02 -40.52 -0.68
N VAL A 238 4.52 -40.05 0.45
CA VAL A 238 3.93 -40.90 1.51
C VAL A 238 2.66 -41.61 1.01
N ALA A 239 1.77 -40.90 0.32
CA ALA A 239 0.59 -41.52 -0.30
C ALA A 239 0.98 -42.61 -1.34
N ALA A 240 1.99 -42.31 -2.17
CA ALA A 240 2.49 -43.30 -3.13
C ALA A 240 3.10 -44.51 -2.44
N ALA A 241 3.79 -44.35 -1.32
CA ALA A 241 4.35 -45.47 -0.55
C ALA A 241 3.25 -46.38 0.04
N ALA A 242 2.20 -45.79 0.63
CA ALA A 242 1.06 -46.57 1.15
C ALA A 242 0.32 -47.33 0.04
N ARG A 243 0.09 -46.69 -1.10
CA ARG A 243 -0.50 -47.36 -2.27
C ARG A 243 0.37 -48.50 -2.78
N VAL A 244 1.69 -48.33 -2.84
CA VAL A 244 2.64 -49.36 -3.27
C VAL A 244 2.68 -50.52 -2.27
N GLU A 245 2.70 -50.27 -0.97
CA GLU A 245 2.62 -51.28 0.06
C GLU A 245 1.38 -52.14 -0.11
N ARG A 246 0.20 -51.50 -0.29
CA ARG A 246 -1.05 -52.18 -0.60
C ARG A 246 -1.01 -52.95 -1.94
N ALA A 247 -0.37 -52.43 -2.95
CA ALA A 247 -0.20 -53.08 -4.23
C ALA A 247 0.61 -54.38 -4.11
N LEU A 248 1.69 -54.35 -3.31
CA LEU A 248 2.51 -55.56 -3.06
C LEU A 248 1.72 -56.66 -2.30
N GLU A 249 0.87 -56.26 -1.32
CA GLU A 249 -0.04 -57.18 -0.62
C GLU A 249 -1.04 -57.83 -1.58
N ILE A 250 -1.72 -57.04 -2.43
CA ILE A 250 -2.72 -57.55 -3.39
C ILE A 250 -2.08 -58.54 -4.40
N LEU A 251 -0.91 -58.24 -4.90
CA LEU A 251 -0.26 -59.02 -5.95
C LEU A 251 0.48 -60.25 -5.40
N GLY A 252 1.05 -60.17 -4.16
CA GLY A 252 1.82 -61.22 -3.56
C GLY A 252 2.99 -61.67 -4.46
N ASP A 253 3.19 -62.97 -4.63
CA ASP A 253 4.30 -63.56 -5.42
C ASP A 253 4.13 -63.38 -6.95
N THR A 254 3.04 -62.78 -7.42
CA THR A 254 2.80 -62.59 -8.86
C THR A 254 3.43 -61.30 -9.42
N VAL A 255 4.15 -60.54 -8.57
CA VAL A 255 4.80 -59.30 -9.00
C VAL A 255 6.09 -59.60 -9.79
N PRO A 256 6.25 -59.01 -10.98
CA PRO A 256 7.53 -59.10 -11.70
C PRO A 256 8.68 -58.49 -10.89
N ASP A 257 9.85 -59.15 -10.82
CA ASP A 257 10.98 -58.73 -9.98
C ASP A 257 11.39 -57.25 -10.14
N HIS A 258 11.41 -56.78 -11.38
CA HIS A 258 11.79 -55.40 -11.68
C HIS A 258 10.76 -54.34 -11.17
N LEU A 259 9.48 -54.73 -10.98
CA LEU A 259 8.44 -53.87 -10.38
C LEU A 259 8.48 -54.03 -8.86
N ALA A 260 8.70 -55.23 -8.36
CA ALA A 260 8.86 -55.49 -6.92
C ALA A 260 10.03 -54.70 -6.32
N ALA A 261 11.19 -54.68 -7.00
CA ALA A 261 12.34 -53.90 -6.57
C ALA A 261 12.03 -52.38 -6.44
N ALA A 262 11.36 -51.78 -7.44
CA ALA A 262 10.97 -50.42 -7.38
C ALA A 262 9.90 -50.13 -6.29
N GLY A 263 9.00 -51.10 -6.06
CA GLY A 263 8.00 -51.03 -4.99
C GLY A 263 8.64 -51.08 -3.61
N LYS A 264 9.50 -52.03 -3.34
CA LYS A 264 10.24 -52.14 -2.06
C LYS A 264 11.01 -50.88 -1.74
N LEU A 265 11.73 -50.33 -2.72
CA LEU A 265 12.50 -49.11 -2.57
C LEU A 265 11.60 -47.90 -2.19
N ARG A 266 10.39 -47.79 -2.75
CA ARG A 266 9.43 -46.74 -2.37
C ARG A 266 8.89 -46.89 -0.95
N VAL A 267 8.64 -48.14 -0.51
CA VAL A 267 8.17 -48.46 0.85
C VAL A 267 9.24 -48.20 1.90
N GLU A 268 10.48 -48.55 1.61
CA GLU A 268 11.63 -48.30 2.48
C GLU A 268 11.93 -46.79 2.62
N HIS A 269 11.79 -46.03 1.53
CA HIS A 269 12.08 -44.62 1.47
C HIS A 269 10.81 -43.81 1.21
N ARG A 270 9.88 -43.79 2.19
CA ARG A 270 8.51 -43.23 2.04
C ARG A 270 8.45 -41.77 1.62
N GLN A 271 9.38 -40.95 2.07
CA GLN A 271 9.41 -39.51 1.77
C GLN A 271 10.35 -39.15 0.62
N ALA A 272 11.19 -40.05 0.14
CA ALA A 272 12.14 -39.73 -0.89
C ALA A 272 11.48 -39.32 -2.22
N SER A 273 12.08 -38.36 -2.89
CA SER A 273 11.69 -38.00 -4.26
C SER A 273 11.95 -39.16 -5.26
N LEU A 274 11.25 -39.10 -6.39
CA LEU A 274 11.51 -40.11 -7.45
C LEU A 274 12.96 -40.08 -7.99
N GLU A 275 13.60 -38.94 -7.91
CA GLU A 275 14.99 -38.77 -8.31
C GLU A 275 15.94 -39.44 -7.29
N GLU A 276 15.68 -39.24 -5.99
CA GLU A 276 16.43 -39.95 -4.93
C GLU A 276 16.25 -41.45 -5.00
N LEU A 277 15.02 -41.93 -5.22
CA LEU A 277 14.78 -43.36 -5.44
C LEU A 277 15.54 -43.89 -6.65
N GLY A 278 15.64 -43.10 -7.73
CA GLY A 278 16.41 -43.46 -8.90
C GLY A 278 17.91 -43.64 -8.60
N ARG A 279 18.47 -42.81 -7.72
CA ARG A 279 19.87 -42.90 -7.26
C ARG A 279 20.11 -44.10 -6.32
N LEU A 280 19.11 -44.43 -5.50
CA LEU A 280 19.18 -45.53 -4.54
C LEU A 280 18.94 -46.89 -5.18
N ALA A 281 18.45 -46.95 -6.41
CA ALA A 281 18.20 -48.18 -7.13
C ALA A 281 19.52 -48.85 -7.61
N ASP A 282 19.53 -50.15 -7.62
CA ASP A 282 20.64 -50.96 -8.18
C ASP A 282 20.12 -51.82 -9.34
N PRO A 283 20.56 -51.58 -10.57
CA PRO A 283 21.36 -50.44 -11.02
C PRO A 283 20.59 -49.10 -10.96
N PRO A 284 21.29 -47.96 -10.89
CA PRO A 284 20.66 -46.65 -10.83
C PRO A 284 19.69 -46.39 -11.99
N MET A 285 18.56 -45.72 -11.71
CA MET A 285 17.49 -45.47 -12.68
C MET A 285 17.17 -43.97 -12.77
N THR A 286 16.61 -43.56 -13.91
CA THR A 286 16.05 -42.22 -14.04
C THR A 286 14.74 -42.09 -13.26
N LYS A 287 14.38 -40.87 -12.85
CA LYS A 287 13.11 -40.60 -12.15
C LYS A 287 11.89 -41.11 -12.93
N ASP A 288 11.93 -41.01 -14.28
CA ASP A 288 10.85 -41.45 -15.15
C ASP A 288 10.74 -42.98 -15.23
N ALA A 289 11.88 -43.70 -15.16
CA ALA A 289 11.89 -45.15 -15.07
C ALA A 289 11.29 -45.64 -13.74
N VAL A 290 11.64 -44.98 -12.60
CA VAL A 290 11.04 -45.30 -11.29
C VAL A 290 9.53 -45.03 -11.31
N ALA A 291 9.12 -43.85 -11.79
CA ALA A 291 7.71 -43.49 -11.88
C ALA A 291 6.92 -44.45 -12.77
N GLY A 292 7.49 -44.86 -13.90
CA GLY A 292 6.89 -45.84 -14.81
C GLY A 292 6.71 -47.20 -14.19
N ARG A 293 7.68 -47.69 -13.43
CA ARG A 293 7.59 -48.96 -12.70
C ARG A 293 6.54 -48.94 -11.61
N ILE A 294 6.52 -47.91 -10.77
CA ILE A 294 5.52 -47.73 -9.72
C ILE A 294 4.11 -47.65 -10.34
N ARG A 295 3.91 -46.85 -11.39
CA ARG A 295 2.61 -46.76 -12.07
C ARG A 295 2.12 -48.11 -12.59
N ARG A 296 2.99 -48.91 -13.19
CA ARG A 296 2.62 -50.24 -13.67
C ARG A 296 2.25 -51.19 -12.52
N LEU A 297 3.02 -51.14 -11.42
CA LEU A 297 2.73 -51.92 -10.21
C LEU A 297 1.35 -51.64 -9.68
N LEU A 298 1.02 -50.35 -9.47
CA LEU A 298 -0.30 -49.89 -8.99
C LEU A 298 -1.41 -50.34 -9.97
N SER A 299 -1.23 -50.12 -11.27
CA SER A 299 -2.23 -50.53 -12.28
C SER A 299 -2.48 -52.03 -12.33
N MET A 300 -1.47 -52.87 -12.07
CA MET A 300 -1.63 -54.32 -11.99
C MET A 300 -2.43 -54.68 -10.73
N ALA A 301 -2.11 -54.07 -9.59
CA ALA A 301 -2.80 -54.35 -8.34
C ALA A 301 -4.27 -53.92 -8.39
N ASP A 302 -4.56 -52.71 -8.89
CA ASP A 302 -5.92 -52.19 -9.01
C ASP A 302 -6.78 -53.07 -9.94
N ARG A 303 -6.22 -53.60 -11.03
CA ARG A 303 -6.91 -54.55 -11.89
C ARG A 303 -7.24 -55.86 -11.17
N LYS A 304 -6.28 -56.42 -10.42
CA LYS A 304 -6.49 -57.65 -9.64
C LYS A 304 -7.51 -57.42 -8.52
N ALA A 305 -7.42 -56.31 -7.81
CA ALA A 305 -8.37 -55.94 -6.77
C ALA A 305 -9.80 -55.89 -7.30
N LYS A 306 -9.99 -55.26 -8.49
CA LYS A 306 -11.29 -55.20 -9.17
C LYS A 306 -11.82 -56.59 -9.55
N GLN A 307 -10.95 -57.50 -9.97
CA GLN A 307 -11.36 -58.90 -10.33
C GLN A 307 -11.74 -59.70 -9.09
N GLU A 308 -11.07 -59.49 -7.96
CA GLU A 308 -11.28 -60.22 -6.71
C GLU A 308 -12.33 -59.55 -5.80
N GLY A 309 -12.84 -58.36 -6.18
CA GLY A 309 -13.86 -57.63 -5.41
C GLY A 309 -13.32 -57.05 -4.06
N ILE A 310 -12.02 -56.81 -3.96
CA ILE A 310 -11.36 -56.30 -2.77
C ILE A 310 -11.03 -54.79 -2.93
N PRO A 311 -10.81 -54.05 -1.83
CA PRO A 311 -10.39 -52.66 -1.89
C PRO A 311 -9.09 -52.48 -2.70
N ASP A 312 -9.05 -51.48 -3.57
CA ASP A 312 -7.92 -51.12 -4.42
C ASP A 312 -6.77 -50.44 -3.64
N THR A 313 -5.74 -49.98 -4.36
CA THR A 313 -4.61 -49.31 -3.75
C THR A 313 -4.95 -47.91 -3.18
N GLU A 314 -6.00 -47.24 -3.64
CA GLU A 314 -6.38 -45.94 -3.14
C GLU A 314 -6.97 -46.00 -1.72
N SER A 315 -7.55 -47.13 -1.34
CA SER A 315 -8.08 -47.36 0.00
C SER A 315 -7.02 -47.33 1.11
N ALA A 316 -5.76 -47.46 0.76
CA ALA A 316 -4.62 -47.40 1.72
C ALA A 316 -4.21 -45.96 2.08
N VAL A 317 -4.74 -44.95 1.38
CA VAL A 317 -4.44 -43.53 1.65
C VAL A 317 -5.50 -42.99 2.60
N THR A 318 -5.20 -42.95 3.87
CA THR A 318 -6.07 -42.37 4.91
C THR A 318 -5.74 -40.88 5.17
N PRO A 319 -6.71 -40.04 5.62
CA PRO A 319 -6.44 -38.66 6.00
C PRO A 319 -5.32 -38.51 7.04
N ASP A 320 -5.32 -39.36 8.07
CA ASP A 320 -4.34 -39.35 9.16
C ASP A 320 -2.90 -39.55 8.66
N LEU A 321 -2.72 -40.41 7.65
CA LEU A 321 -1.42 -40.68 7.03
C LEU A 321 -0.82 -39.43 6.32
N LEU A 322 -1.68 -38.48 5.91
CA LEU A 322 -1.28 -37.27 5.23
C LEU A 322 -1.07 -36.08 6.20
N GLU A 323 -1.58 -36.16 7.41
CA GLU A 323 -1.35 -35.14 8.44
C GLU A 323 0.04 -35.27 9.08
N ASP A 324 0.58 -36.50 9.20
CA ASP A 324 1.90 -36.78 9.76
C ASP A 324 3.05 -36.60 8.75
N ALA A 325 2.79 -36.21 7.52
CA ALA A 325 3.74 -36.02 6.42
C ALA A 325 3.92 -34.52 6.08
#